data_d4249c085a5526311a9adfa1fcbbb60e
#
_entry.id   d4249c085a5526311a9adfa1fcbbb60e
#
_cell.length_a   1.000
_cell.length_b   1.000
_cell.length_c   1.000
_cell.angle_alpha   90.00
_cell.angle_beta   90.00
_cell.angle_gamma   90.00
#
_symmetry.space_group_name_H-M   'P 1'
#
loop_
_entity.id
_entity.type
_entity.pdbx_description
1 polymer ?
#
loop_
_entity_poly.entity_id
_entity_poly.type
_entity_poly.pdbx_seq_one_letter_code
_entity_poly.pdbx_strand_id
1 'polypeptide(L)'
;GPKSLAYTGEAADGWVGTSFVPSGAEATLGHVKQAADEANRKPNSIEYQAGGAVQFGEDLEALIGPRRPGVAFTLGAMGSPTTNFYNDAYRRAGFEEEARHVQKLWIEKKREEATAAVPDELVLQTNFLGTKEQVTERVRAYRGAGITVLRVQPEGADQQERLDSLGQIVDVVKTVSEE
;
A
#
# COMPACT_ATOMS: atom_id res chain seq x y z
N GLY A 1 -3.62 -4.32 -13.76
CA GLY A 1 -3.60 -5.76 -14.10
C GLY A 1 -2.34 -6.14 -14.87
N PRO A 2 -2.06 -7.43 -15.14
CA PRO A 2 -0.79 -7.89 -15.72
C PRO A 2 -0.39 -7.19 -17.01
N LYS A 3 -1.34 -6.95 -17.91
CA LYS A 3 -1.06 -6.23 -19.18
C LYS A 3 -0.61 -4.79 -18.99
N SER A 4 -1.22 -4.06 -18.04
CA SER A 4 -0.79 -2.70 -17.72
C SER A 4 0.57 -2.68 -17.06
N LEU A 5 0.87 -3.67 -16.20
CA LEU A 5 2.18 -3.81 -15.56
C LEU A 5 3.27 -4.12 -16.59
N ALA A 6 2.99 -5.01 -17.56
CA ALA A 6 3.91 -5.29 -18.66
C ALA A 6 4.19 -4.02 -19.49
N TYR A 7 3.13 -3.31 -19.90
CA TYR A 7 3.30 -2.04 -20.65
C TYR A 7 4.09 -0.99 -19.86
N THR A 8 3.90 -0.93 -18.52
CA THR A 8 4.72 -0.05 -17.66
C THR A 8 6.20 -0.44 -17.78
N GLY A 9 6.53 -1.73 -17.71
CA GLY A 9 7.90 -2.20 -17.90
C GLY A 9 8.49 -1.85 -19.26
N GLU A 10 7.71 -2.03 -20.32
CA GLU A 10 8.14 -1.76 -21.69
C GLU A 10 8.40 -0.27 -21.96
N ALA A 11 7.54 0.64 -21.49
CA ALA A 11 7.48 2.01 -22.03
C ALA A 11 7.38 3.14 -21.01
N ALA A 12 7.01 2.89 -19.73
CA ALA A 12 6.80 3.98 -18.79
C ALA A 12 8.08 4.37 -18.02
N ASP A 13 8.18 5.63 -17.60
CA ASP A 13 9.27 6.11 -16.75
C ASP A 13 9.05 5.78 -15.27
N GLY A 14 7.83 5.42 -14.88
CA GLY A 14 7.51 5.06 -13.52
C GLY A 14 6.20 4.30 -13.37
N TRP A 15 6.05 3.66 -12.20
CA TRP A 15 4.85 2.99 -11.75
C TRP A 15 4.34 3.63 -10.47
N VAL A 16 3.03 3.91 -10.41
CA VAL A 16 2.35 4.44 -9.23
C VAL A 16 1.40 3.38 -8.68
N GLY A 17 1.73 2.83 -7.52
CA GLY A 17 0.94 1.82 -6.83
C GLY A 17 -0.10 2.41 -5.89
N THR A 18 -1.33 1.90 -5.94
CA THR A 18 -2.45 2.32 -5.06
C THR A 18 -2.91 1.23 -4.10
N SER A 19 -2.58 -0.03 -4.34
CA SER A 19 -2.93 -1.17 -3.49
C SER A 19 -1.70 -2.05 -3.32
N PHE A 20 -0.58 -1.41 -2.97
CA PHE A 20 0.68 -2.08 -2.81
C PHE A 20 0.87 -2.52 -1.37
N VAL A 21 1.27 -3.78 -1.20
CA VAL A 21 1.73 -4.34 0.06
C VAL A 21 3.12 -4.95 -0.15
N PRO A 22 4.10 -4.65 0.70
CA PRO A 22 5.47 -5.14 0.53
C PRO A 22 5.59 -6.67 0.45
N SER A 23 4.80 -7.40 1.24
CA SER A 23 4.77 -8.87 1.23
C SER A 23 4.35 -9.48 -0.10
N GLY A 24 3.55 -8.74 -0.90
CA GLY A 24 3.08 -9.16 -2.22
C GLY A 24 3.77 -8.45 -3.40
N ALA A 25 4.91 -7.82 -3.16
CA ALA A 25 5.61 -7.00 -4.16
C ALA A 25 5.89 -7.76 -5.46
N GLU A 26 6.33 -9.01 -5.38
CA GLU A 26 6.67 -9.83 -6.54
C GLU A 26 5.47 -10.04 -7.47
N ALA A 27 4.27 -10.22 -6.93
CA ALA A 27 3.04 -10.36 -7.72
C ALA A 27 2.69 -9.10 -8.54
N THR A 28 3.31 -7.96 -8.23
CA THR A 28 3.09 -6.69 -8.93
C THR A 28 4.35 -6.25 -9.67
N LEU A 29 5.45 -6.03 -8.94
CA LEU A 29 6.68 -5.48 -9.52
C LEU A 29 7.43 -6.51 -10.38
N GLY A 30 7.27 -7.80 -10.13
CA GLY A 30 7.85 -8.86 -10.96
C GLY A 30 7.44 -8.74 -12.42
N HIS A 31 6.16 -8.48 -12.70
CA HIS A 31 5.68 -8.25 -14.07
C HIS A 31 6.29 -7.02 -14.75
N VAL A 32 6.49 -5.93 -13.99
CA VAL A 32 7.12 -4.70 -14.52
C VAL A 32 8.58 -4.95 -14.82
N LYS A 33 9.31 -5.58 -13.90
CA LYS A 33 10.73 -5.90 -14.05
C LYS A 33 10.98 -6.84 -15.22
N GLN A 34 10.20 -7.93 -15.32
CA GLN A 34 10.30 -8.86 -16.43
C GLN A 34 10.11 -8.16 -17.79
N ALA A 35 9.06 -7.36 -17.93
CA ALA A 35 8.81 -6.65 -19.19
C ALA A 35 9.88 -5.60 -19.52
N ALA A 36 10.47 -4.94 -18.49
CA ALA A 36 11.59 -4.05 -18.69
C ALA A 36 12.84 -4.77 -19.17
N ASP A 37 13.13 -5.96 -18.62
CA ASP A 37 14.25 -6.79 -19.04
C ASP A 37 14.08 -7.28 -20.47
N GLU A 38 12.88 -7.75 -20.84
CA GLU A 38 12.52 -8.16 -22.20
C GLU A 38 12.67 -7.02 -23.22
N ALA A 39 12.35 -5.78 -22.78
CA ALA A 39 12.54 -4.56 -23.57
C ALA A 39 13.99 -4.02 -23.55
N ASN A 40 14.94 -4.71 -22.92
CA ASN A 40 16.33 -4.30 -22.75
C ASN A 40 16.51 -2.92 -22.12
N ARG A 41 15.65 -2.57 -21.18
CA ARG A 41 15.73 -1.30 -20.44
C ARG A 41 16.77 -1.39 -19.31
N LYS A 42 17.36 -0.25 -18.98
CA LYS A 42 18.33 -0.17 -17.87
C LYS A 42 17.63 -0.50 -16.54
N PRO A 43 18.24 -1.26 -15.62
CA PRO A 43 17.63 -1.70 -14.36
C PRO A 43 16.97 -0.57 -13.53
N ASN A 44 17.55 0.62 -13.52
CA ASN A 44 17.07 1.76 -12.72
C ASN A 44 16.35 2.83 -13.56
N SER A 45 15.83 2.48 -14.74
CA SER A 45 15.13 3.43 -15.61
C SER A 45 13.66 3.65 -15.26
N ILE A 46 13.14 2.92 -14.28
CA ILE A 46 11.73 2.99 -13.87
C ILE A 46 11.68 3.36 -12.39
N GLU A 47 10.96 4.41 -12.05
CA GLU A 47 10.64 4.76 -10.68
C GLU A 47 9.45 3.94 -10.17
N TYR A 48 9.57 3.41 -8.96
CA TYR A 48 8.48 2.67 -8.31
C TYR A 48 7.94 3.48 -7.14
N GLN A 49 6.74 4.06 -7.31
CA GLN A 49 6.10 4.90 -6.31
C GLN A 49 4.95 4.15 -5.62
N ALA A 50 5.01 4.01 -4.30
CA ALA A 50 3.92 3.52 -3.47
C ALA A 50 3.95 4.17 -2.09
N GLY A 51 2.88 3.98 -1.31
CA GLY A 51 2.82 4.51 0.05
C GLY A 51 1.38 4.70 0.52
N GLY A 52 1.21 5.41 1.63
CA GLY A 52 -0.08 5.59 2.29
C GLY A 52 -0.07 6.70 3.33
N ALA A 53 -1.03 6.64 4.25
CA ALA A 53 -1.13 7.57 5.37
C ALA A 53 0.05 7.39 6.33
N VAL A 54 0.47 8.50 6.93
CA VAL A 54 1.53 8.54 7.95
C VAL A 54 0.97 9.15 9.21
N GLN A 55 1.06 8.42 10.32
CA GLN A 55 0.71 8.92 11.63
C GLN A 55 1.49 8.17 12.71
N PHE A 56 2.17 8.91 13.59
CA PHE A 56 2.93 8.34 14.69
C PHE A 56 2.09 8.30 15.96
N GLY A 57 2.24 7.23 16.75
CA GLY A 57 1.55 7.02 18.01
C GLY A 57 1.77 5.62 18.55
N GLU A 58 1.45 5.42 19.83
CA GLU A 58 1.60 4.12 20.51
C GLU A 58 0.32 3.29 20.50
N ASP A 59 -0.84 3.93 20.40
CA ASP A 59 -2.14 3.25 20.32
C ASP A 59 -2.47 2.87 18.88
N LEU A 60 -2.06 1.68 18.49
CA LEU A 60 -2.28 1.16 17.13
C LEU A 60 -3.77 1.07 16.76
N GLU A 61 -4.65 0.72 17.70
CA GLU A 61 -6.09 0.63 17.40
C GLU A 61 -6.68 2.00 17.06
N ALA A 62 -6.27 3.05 17.78
CA ALA A 62 -6.66 4.41 17.49
C ALA A 62 -6.15 4.87 16.12
N LEU A 63 -5.00 4.36 15.68
CA LEU A 63 -4.43 4.67 14.36
C LEU A 63 -5.05 3.86 13.23
N ILE A 64 -5.35 2.59 13.45
CA ILE A 64 -5.87 1.64 12.44
C ILE A 64 -7.38 1.83 12.24
N GLY A 65 -8.14 1.97 13.33
CA GLY A 65 -9.59 1.99 13.30
C GLY A 65 -10.20 2.95 12.27
N PRO A 66 -9.78 4.22 12.23
CA PRO A 66 -10.27 5.20 11.25
C PRO A 66 -10.01 4.84 9.78
N ARG A 67 -9.10 3.90 9.49
CA ARG A 67 -8.69 3.53 8.12
C ARG A 67 -9.41 2.29 7.58
N ARG A 68 -9.92 1.44 8.48
CA ARG A 68 -10.66 0.23 8.07
C ARG A 68 -11.82 0.52 7.12
N PRO A 69 -12.67 1.56 7.30
CA PRO A 69 -13.76 1.86 6.36
C PRO A 69 -13.27 2.11 4.93
N GLY A 70 -12.16 2.83 4.75
CA GLY A 70 -11.57 3.09 3.44
C GLY A 70 -11.02 1.83 2.77
N VAL A 71 -10.40 0.94 3.54
CA VAL A 71 -9.93 -0.36 3.03
C VAL A 71 -11.13 -1.25 2.69
N ALA A 72 -12.15 -1.33 3.53
CA ALA A 72 -13.38 -2.07 3.24
C ALA A 72 -14.09 -1.57 1.98
N PHE A 73 -14.15 -0.24 1.79
CA PHE A 73 -14.65 0.37 0.57
C PHE A 73 -13.84 -0.06 -0.66
N THR A 74 -12.51 -0.02 -0.57
CA THR A 74 -11.62 -0.42 -1.66
C THR A 74 -11.80 -1.89 -2.03
N LEU A 75 -11.88 -2.77 -1.03
CA LEU A 75 -12.08 -4.19 -1.24
C LEU A 75 -13.48 -4.53 -1.77
N GLY A 76 -14.51 -3.77 -1.36
CA GLY A 76 -15.89 -4.10 -1.62
C GLY A 76 -16.58 -3.33 -2.74
N ALA A 77 -16.25 -2.03 -2.91
CA ALA A 77 -17.00 -1.11 -3.75
C ALA A 77 -16.32 -0.71 -5.06
N MET A 78 -15.00 -0.84 -5.15
CA MET A 78 -14.22 -0.34 -6.29
C MET A 78 -14.30 -1.28 -7.49
N GLY A 79 -15.49 -1.42 -8.06
CA GLY A 79 -15.76 -2.26 -9.22
C GLY A 79 -17.08 -3.03 -9.12
N SER A 80 -17.21 -4.10 -9.88
CA SER A 80 -18.33 -5.01 -9.84
C SER A 80 -18.05 -6.20 -8.90
N PRO A 81 -19.07 -7.01 -8.51
CA PRO A 81 -18.84 -8.22 -7.74
C PRO A 81 -17.89 -9.22 -8.39
N THR A 82 -17.74 -9.17 -9.72
CA THR A 82 -16.88 -10.07 -10.50
C THR A 82 -15.62 -9.42 -11.03
N THR A 83 -15.49 -8.08 -10.93
CA THR A 83 -14.35 -7.34 -11.47
C THR A 83 -14.02 -6.19 -10.53
N ASN A 84 -13.14 -6.43 -9.58
CA ASN A 84 -12.59 -5.41 -8.70
C ASN A 84 -11.06 -5.53 -8.71
N PHE A 85 -10.41 -4.68 -9.50
CA PHE A 85 -8.96 -4.70 -9.67
C PHE A 85 -8.18 -4.47 -8.37
N TYR A 86 -8.73 -3.71 -7.45
CA TYR A 86 -8.11 -3.46 -6.14
C TYR A 86 -8.21 -4.69 -5.25
N ASN A 87 -9.38 -5.32 -5.17
CA ASN A 87 -9.57 -6.57 -4.46
C ASN A 87 -8.62 -7.65 -5.01
N ASP A 88 -8.56 -7.78 -6.34
CA ASP A 88 -7.68 -8.74 -7.00
C ASP A 88 -6.19 -8.45 -6.73
N ALA A 89 -5.79 -7.18 -6.55
CA ALA A 89 -4.42 -6.84 -6.18
C ALA A 89 -4.08 -7.34 -4.76
N TYR A 90 -4.95 -7.10 -3.79
CA TYR A 90 -4.76 -7.60 -2.42
C TYR A 90 -4.79 -9.12 -2.34
N ARG A 91 -5.65 -9.78 -3.09
CA ARG A 91 -5.68 -11.25 -3.18
C ARG A 91 -4.36 -11.82 -3.67
N ARG A 92 -3.81 -11.26 -4.76
CA ARG A 92 -2.49 -11.67 -5.28
C ARG A 92 -1.35 -11.36 -4.31
N ALA A 93 -1.54 -10.39 -3.44
CA ALA A 93 -0.57 -9.99 -2.42
C ALA A 93 -0.62 -10.84 -1.14
N GLY A 94 -1.46 -11.90 -1.10
CA GLY A 94 -1.54 -12.84 0.01
C GLY A 94 -2.74 -12.68 0.93
N PHE A 95 -3.66 -11.75 0.65
CA PHE A 95 -4.88 -11.50 1.43
C PHE A 95 -6.14 -12.04 0.72
N GLU A 96 -6.05 -13.24 0.16
CA GLU A 96 -7.15 -13.76 -0.69
C GLU A 96 -8.43 -13.99 0.11
N GLU A 97 -8.34 -14.65 1.25
CA GLU A 97 -9.50 -15.00 2.07
C GLU A 97 -10.16 -13.76 2.65
N GLU A 98 -9.37 -12.86 3.21
CA GLU A 98 -9.82 -11.61 3.83
C GLU A 98 -10.46 -10.68 2.80
N ALA A 99 -9.82 -10.51 1.66
CA ALA A 99 -10.34 -9.67 0.59
C ALA A 99 -11.68 -10.19 0.04
N ARG A 100 -11.83 -11.52 -0.12
CA ARG A 100 -13.11 -12.15 -0.50
C ARG A 100 -14.16 -11.98 0.57
N HIS A 101 -13.80 -12.17 1.83
CA HIS A 101 -14.73 -12.08 2.95
C HIS A 101 -15.28 -10.65 3.08
N VAL A 102 -14.41 -9.64 3.09
CA VAL A 102 -14.81 -8.22 3.14
C VAL A 102 -15.69 -7.87 1.93
N GLN A 103 -15.33 -8.29 0.72
CA GLN A 103 -16.13 -8.05 -0.48
C GLN A 103 -17.53 -8.68 -0.38
N LYS A 104 -17.63 -9.91 0.10
CA LYS A 104 -18.91 -10.59 0.31
C LYS A 104 -19.82 -9.82 1.25
N LEU A 105 -19.31 -9.45 2.42
CA LEU A 105 -20.06 -8.64 3.40
C LEU A 105 -20.49 -7.29 2.80
N TRP A 106 -19.62 -6.68 2.02
CA TRP A 106 -19.90 -5.43 1.33
C TRP A 106 -21.06 -5.55 0.33
N ILE A 107 -21.08 -6.59 -0.49
CA ILE A 107 -22.14 -6.88 -1.47
C ILE A 107 -23.47 -7.19 -0.75
N GLU A 108 -23.43 -7.89 0.38
CA GLU A 108 -24.58 -8.16 1.26
C GLU A 108 -25.08 -6.91 2.00
N LYS A 109 -24.47 -5.73 1.77
CA LYS A 109 -24.79 -4.44 2.42
C LYS A 109 -24.50 -4.40 3.93
N LYS A 110 -23.72 -5.32 4.45
CA LYS A 110 -23.26 -5.42 5.84
C LYS A 110 -21.99 -4.57 6.05
N ARG A 111 -22.14 -3.22 5.94
CA ARG A 111 -21.00 -2.29 5.89
C ARG A 111 -20.15 -2.29 7.16
N GLU A 112 -20.80 -2.36 8.32
CA GLU A 112 -20.11 -2.39 9.62
C GLU A 112 -19.34 -3.69 9.80
N GLU A 113 -19.95 -4.85 9.47
CA GLU A 113 -19.28 -6.14 9.50
C GLU A 113 -18.11 -6.19 8.51
N ALA A 114 -18.29 -5.65 7.30
CA ALA A 114 -17.21 -5.56 6.30
C ALA A 114 -16.03 -4.71 6.80
N THR A 115 -16.31 -3.60 7.49
CA THR A 115 -15.29 -2.74 8.09
C THR A 115 -14.57 -3.46 9.23
N ALA A 116 -15.30 -4.15 10.10
CA ALA A 116 -14.73 -4.92 11.21
C ALA A 116 -13.90 -6.12 10.73
N ALA A 117 -14.22 -6.67 9.55
CA ALA A 117 -13.51 -7.80 8.96
C ALA A 117 -12.18 -7.41 8.27
N VAL A 118 -11.85 -6.12 8.16
CA VAL A 118 -10.56 -5.68 7.61
C VAL A 118 -9.44 -6.04 8.58
N PRO A 119 -8.44 -6.85 8.19
CA PRO A 119 -7.35 -7.21 9.08
C PRO A 119 -6.41 -6.03 9.32
N ASP A 120 -5.91 -5.91 10.54
CA ASP A 120 -4.96 -4.87 10.94
C ASP A 120 -3.70 -4.90 10.09
N GLU A 121 -3.20 -6.09 9.81
CA GLU A 121 -2.00 -6.28 9.01
C GLU A 121 -2.14 -5.66 7.61
N LEU A 122 -3.31 -5.75 6.98
CA LEU A 122 -3.56 -5.12 5.69
C LEU A 122 -3.51 -3.59 5.78
N VAL A 123 -4.08 -3.03 6.87
CA VAL A 123 -4.01 -1.58 7.12
C VAL A 123 -2.57 -1.16 7.38
N LEU A 124 -1.84 -1.90 8.20
CA LEU A 124 -0.45 -1.61 8.55
C LEU A 124 0.51 -1.74 7.36
N GLN A 125 0.32 -2.75 6.51
CA GLN A 125 1.17 -2.90 5.32
C GLN A 125 0.94 -1.82 4.25
N THR A 126 -0.21 -1.20 4.24
CA THR A 126 -0.55 -0.14 3.26
C THR A 126 -0.36 1.28 3.80
N ASN A 127 0.05 1.44 5.06
CA ASN A 127 0.22 2.72 5.73
C ASN A 127 1.45 2.72 6.65
N PHE A 128 1.87 3.89 7.10
CA PHE A 128 3.00 4.12 8.00
C PHE A 128 2.47 4.58 9.36
N LEU A 129 1.98 3.62 10.14
CA LEU A 129 1.29 3.85 11.42
C LEU A 129 2.04 3.17 12.56
N GLY A 130 2.09 3.83 13.72
CA GLY A 130 2.67 3.30 14.94
C GLY A 130 3.82 4.12 15.50
N THR A 131 4.65 3.49 16.33
CA THR A 131 5.86 4.11 16.86
C THR A 131 6.88 4.38 15.76
N LYS A 132 7.88 5.21 16.05
CA LYS A 132 8.96 5.50 15.10
C LYS A 132 9.66 4.22 14.62
N GLU A 133 9.87 3.27 15.51
CA GLU A 133 10.50 1.97 15.20
C GLU A 133 9.63 1.16 14.22
N GLN A 134 8.34 1.05 14.48
CA GLN A 134 7.40 0.33 13.62
C GLN A 134 7.30 0.96 12.23
N VAL A 135 7.26 2.28 12.15
CA VAL A 135 7.25 3.01 10.90
C VAL A 135 8.58 2.84 10.15
N THR A 136 9.72 2.84 10.87
CA THR A 136 11.05 2.60 10.28
C THR A 136 11.12 1.22 9.64
N GLU A 137 10.65 0.16 10.34
CA GLU A 137 10.59 -1.19 9.76
C GLU A 137 9.68 -1.24 8.52
N ARG A 138 8.58 -0.50 8.52
CA ARG A 138 7.70 -0.41 7.36
C ARG A 138 8.39 0.25 6.16
N VAL A 139 9.11 1.35 6.38
CA VAL A 139 9.89 2.03 5.33
C VAL A 139 10.97 1.09 4.77
N ARG A 140 11.67 0.32 5.64
CA ARG A 140 12.63 -0.70 5.20
C ARG A 140 11.97 -1.77 4.34
N ALA A 141 10.76 -2.24 4.73
CA ALA A 141 10.00 -3.22 3.96
C ALA A 141 9.63 -2.70 2.56
N TYR A 142 9.21 -1.43 2.45
CA TYR A 142 8.93 -0.80 1.16
C TYR A 142 10.19 -0.67 0.29
N ARG A 143 11.30 -0.20 0.87
CA ARG A 143 12.60 -0.14 0.17
C ARG A 143 13.07 -1.52 -0.28
N GLY A 144 13.02 -2.52 0.61
CA GLY A 144 13.39 -3.91 0.32
C GLY A 144 12.52 -4.55 -0.76
N ALA A 145 11.26 -4.16 -0.86
CA ALA A 145 10.35 -4.56 -1.91
C ALA A 145 10.63 -3.89 -3.28
N GLY A 146 11.50 -2.88 -3.32
CA GLY A 146 11.92 -2.19 -4.54
C GLY A 146 11.21 -0.87 -4.80
N ILE A 147 10.52 -0.30 -3.82
CA ILE A 147 9.94 1.05 -3.93
C ILE A 147 11.07 2.08 -3.86
N THR A 148 11.15 2.95 -4.86
CA THR A 148 12.18 3.99 -4.99
C THR A 148 11.69 5.37 -4.57
N VAL A 149 10.38 5.60 -4.62
CA VAL A 149 9.73 6.85 -4.23
C VAL A 149 8.61 6.56 -3.23
N LEU A 150 8.74 7.06 -2.01
CA LEU A 150 7.72 6.90 -0.99
C LEU A 150 6.70 8.04 -1.09
N ARG A 151 5.45 7.70 -1.40
CA ARG A 151 4.34 8.65 -1.38
C ARG A 151 3.71 8.63 0.01
N VAL A 152 3.65 9.78 0.67
CA VAL A 152 3.11 9.90 2.02
C VAL A 152 1.95 10.87 2.08
N GLN A 153 0.97 10.56 2.92
CA GLN A 153 -0.13 11.44 3.29
C GLN A 153 -0.06 11.65 4.81
N PRO A 154 0.50 12.79 5.25
CA PRO A 154 0.60 13.08 6.67
C PRO A 154 -0.78 13.28 7.29
N GLU A 155 -1.05 12.60 8.40
CA GLU A 155 -2.29 12.68 9.17
C GLU A 155 -2.05 13.36 10.51
N GLY A 156 -3.10 13.95 11.06
CA GLY A 156 -3.11 14.63 12.34
C GLY A 156 -4.41 15.42 12.53
N ALA A 157 -4.79 15.71 13.78
CA ALA A 157 -6.01 16.42 14.11
C ALA A 157 -5.99 17.88 13.61
N ASP A 158 -4.79 18.48 13.53
CA ASP A 158 -4.59 19.83 13.03
C ASP A 158 -3.40 19.93 12.06
N GLN A 159 -3.10 21.16 11.65
CA GLN A 159 -2.00 21.41 10.71
C GLN A 159 -0.63 21.11 11.33
N GLN A 160 -0.44 21.41 12.63
CA GLN A 160 0.84 21.21 13.29
C GLN A 160 1.15 19.73 13.41
N GLU A 161 0.21 18.90 13.85
CA GLU A 161 0.39 17.45 13.92
C GLU A 161 0.71 16.83 12.55
N ARG A 162 0.09 17.33 11.49
CA ARG A 162 0.42 16.87 10.12
C ARG A 162 1.83 17.26 9.70
N LEU A 163 2.29 18.45 10.06
CA LEU A 163 3.68 18.87 9.81
C LEU A 163 4.67 18.06 10.63
N ASP A 164 4.33 17.74 11.87
CA ASP A 164 5.16 16.89 12.73
C ASP A 164 5.25 15.45 12.18
N SER A 165 4.13 14.90 11.74
CA SER A 165 4.11 13.59 11.06
C SER A 165 4.96 13.60 9.78
N LEU A 166 4.89 14.68 9.00
CA LEU A 166 5.73 14.83 7.80
C LEU A 166 7.23 14.94 8.15
N GLY A 167 7.57 15.72 9.16
CA GLY A 167 8.96 15.86 9.63
C GLY A 167 9.52 14.50 10.08
N GLN A 168 8.77 13.77 10.90
CA GLN A 168 9.19 12.46 11.40
C GLN A 168 9.40 11.43 10.28
N ILE A 169 8.50 11.36 9.29
CA ILE A 169 8.68 10.39 8.19
C ILE A 169 9.86 10.77 7.29
N VAL A 170 10.13 12.05 7.07
CA VAL A 170 11.32 12.51 6.34
C VAL A 170 12.60 12.04 7.04
N ASP A 171 12.66 12.16 8.37
CA ASP A 171 13.82 11.71 9.15
C ASP A 171 13.97 10.18 9.12
N VAL A 172 12.86 9.43 9.19
CA VAL A 172 12.88 7.97 9.02
C VAL A 172 13.41 7.59 7.64
N VAL A 173 12.92 8.22 6.58
CA VAL A 173 13.39 7.95 5.21
C VAL A 173 14.88 8.25 5.05
N LYS A 174 15.38 9.36 5.60
CA LYS A 174 16.82 9.67 5.60
C LYS A 174 17.63 8.57 6.29
N THR A 175 17.23 8.20 7.51
CA THR A 175 17.90 7.13 8.28
C THR A 175 17.96 5.83 7.48
N VAL A 176 16.82 5.38 6.93
CA VAL A 176 16.77 4.14 6.13
C VAL A 176 17.59 4.27 4.84
N SER A 177 17.70 5.46 4.25
CA SER A 177 18.46 5.66 3.00
C SER A 177 19.98 5.60 3.19
N GLU A 178 20.45 5.83 4.41
CA GLU A 178 21.89 5.78 4.77
C GLU A 178 22.36 4.35 5.14
N GLU A 179 21.45 3.39 5.29
CA GLU A 179 21.73 1.96 5.51
C GLU A 179 22.10 1.26 4.19
#